data_4ff87c0271471d963ae6ad9fc0f174b3
#
_entry.id   4ff87c0271471d963ae6ad9fc0f174b3
#
_cell.length_a   1.000
_cell.length_b   1.000
_cell.length_c   1.000
_cell.angle_alpha   90.00
_cell.angle_beta   90.00
_cell.angle_gamma   90.00
#
_symmetry.space_group_name_H-M   'P 1'
#
loop_
_entity.id
_entity.type
_entity.pdbx_description
1 polymer ?
#
loop_
_entity_poly.entity_id
_entity_poly.type
_entity_poly.pdbx_seq_one_letter_code
_entity_poly.pdbx_strand_id
1 'polypeptide(L)'
;MNHPEVKTVVFDWGNTLMQVFPEYEGPMVTWQRVAEVDGAHAALEILARSYRLVVATNAAQSSAEQVRAALNRVGLGEFIDSIYTVHELGARKPAPEFHGSLALRLGENPSGLVLVGDEFGNDVMGSY
;
A
#
# COMPACT_ATOMS: atom_id res chain seq x y z
N MET A 1 -11.94 -28.91 0.07
CA MET A 1 -12.14 -27.80 -0.84
C MET A 1 -11.08 -26.76 -0.63
N ASN A 2 -10.39 -26.43 -1.71
CA ASN A 2 -9.22 -25.56 -1.63
C ASN A 2 -9.57 -24.15 -2.07
N HIS A 3 -9.85 -23.28 -1.11
CA HIS A 3 -9.84 -21.86 -1.37
C HIS A 3 -8.39 -21.39 -1.35
N PRO A 4 -7.97 -20.52 -2.29
CA PRO A 4 -6.66 -19.91 -2.19
C PRO A 4 -6.59 -19.19 -0.86
N GLU A 5 -5.63 -19.57 -0.06
CA GLU A 5 -5.45 -18.94 1.24
C GLU A 5 -4.88 -17.53 1.01
N VAL A 6 -5.53 -16.53 1.59
CA VAL A 6 -4.99 -15.17 1.57
C VAL A 6 -3.78 -15.11 2.48
N LYS A 7 -2.66 -14.66 1.96
CA LYS A 7 -1.39 -14.56 2.70
C LYS A 7 -0.95 -13.13 2.89
N THR A 8 -1.28 -12.28 1.95
CA THR A 8 -0.79 -10.90 1.92
C THR A 8 -1.94 -9.94 1.68
N VAL A 9 -1.98 -8.88 2.48
CA VAL A 9 -2.89 -7.76 2.28
C VAL A 9 -2.07 -6.61 1.74
N VAL A 10 -2.48 -6.08 0.58
CA VAL A 10 -1.81 -4.99 -0.11
C VAL A 10 -2.65 -3.74 0.07
N PHE A 11 -2.07 -2.72 0.68
CA PHE A 11 -2.75 -1.45 0.94
C PHE A 11 -2.28 -0.39 -0.04
N ASP A 12 -3.22 0.41 -0.53
CA ASP A 12 -2.89 1.72 -1.05
C ASP A 12 -2.45 2.60 0.13
N TRP A 13 -1.81 3.72 -0.17
CA TRP A 13 -1.21 4.57 0.85
C TRP A 13 -2.05 5.83 1.13
N GLY A 14 -2.13 6.75 0.17
CA GLY A 14 -2.85 8.00 0.35
C GLY A 14 -4.35 7.78 0.49
N ASN A 15 -4.96 8.36 1.48
CA ASN A 15 -6.37 8.25 1.85
C ASN A 15 -6.84 6.82 2.18
N THR A 16 -5.92 5.87 2.26
CA THR A 16 -6.19 4.52 2.76
C THR A 16 -5.52 4.31 4.11
N LEU A 17 -4.24 4.58 4.23
CA LEU A 17 -3.50 4.49 5.48
C LEU A 17 -3.16 5.86 6.06
N MET A 18 -2.83 6.82 5.21
CA MET A 18 -2.47 8.17 5.62
C MET A 18 -3.34 9.19 4.91
N GLN A 19 -3.75 10.22 5.63
CA GLN A 19 -4.56 11.29 5.07
C GLN A 19 -3.74 12.12 4.09
N VAL A 20 -4.35 12.49 2.97
CA VAL A 20 -3.73 13.39 2.00
C VAL A 20 -4.25 14.80 2.27
N PHE A 21 -3.31 15.71 2.57
CA PHE A 21 -3.63 17.13 2.80
C PHE A 21 -3.27 17.92 1.55
N PRO A 22 -4.26 18.39 0.76
CA PRO A 22 -4.00 19.01 -0.53
C PRO A 22 -3.25 20.34 -0.46
N GLU A 23 -3.17 20.96 0.71
CA GLU A 23 -2.43 22.20 0.91
C GLU A 23 -0.91 22.01 0.86
N TYR A 24 -0.42 20.79 1.00
CA TYR A 24 1.01 20.50 0.94
C TYR A 24 1.42 19.98 -0.42
N GLU A 25 2.67 20.24 -0.78
CA GLU A 25 3.27 19.77 -2.03
C GLU A 25 4.49 18.91 -1.74
N GLY A 26 4.90 18.11 -2.73
CA GLY A 26 6.08 17.27 -2.63
C GLY A 26 5.85 16.01 -1.81
N PRO A 27 6.93 15.28 -1.48
CA PRO A 27 6.82 14.03 -0.74
C PRO A 27 6.17 14.22 0.63
N MET A 28 5.23 13.35 0.96
CA MET A 28 4.47 13.46 2.23
C MET A 28 5.37 13.47 3.45
N VAL A 29 6.51 12.78 3.41
CA VAL A 29 7.45 12.74 4.54
C VAL A 29 7.96 14.14 4.91
N THR A 30 7.94 15.09 3.96
CA THR A 30 8.40 16.47 4.19
C THR A 30 7.30 17.39 4.70
N TRP A 31 6.04 16.94 4.73
CA TRP A 31 4.92 17.78 5.15
C TRP A 31 5.03 18.11 6.64
N GLN A 32 4.64 19.32 6.99
CA GLN A 32 4.67 19.75 8.38
C GLN A 32 3.73 18.91 9.25
N ARG A 33 2.58 18.52 8.70
CA ARG A 33 1.60 17.68 9.39
C ARG A 33 1.31 16.43 8.58
N VAL A 34 1.33 15.28 9.25
CA VAL A 34 0.87 14.01 8.68
C VAL A 34 -0.08 13.36 9.69
N ALA A 35 -1.00 12.54 9.19
CA ALA A 35 -1.94 11.84 10.05
C ALA A 35 -2.34 10.51 9.41
N GLU A 36 -2.58 9.50 10.25
CA GLU A 36 -3.18 8.27 9.77
C GLU A 36 -4.66 8.48 9.41
N VAL A 37 -5.19 7.62 8.56
CA VAL A 37 -6.63 7.49 8.37
C VAL A 37 -7.20 6.83 9.63
N ASP A 38 -8.33 7.34 10.12
CA ASP A 38 -8.94 6.83 11.35
C ASP A 38 -9.09 5.31 11.31
N GLY A 39 -8.56 4.65 12.33
CA GLY A 39 -8.61 3.21 12.44
C GLY A 39 -7.48 2.46 11.76
N ALA A 40 -6.61 3.15 11.01
CA ALA A 40 -5.52 2.48 10.28
C ALA A 40 -4.58 1.73 11.21
N HIS A 41 -4.13 2.36 12.29
CA HIS A 41 -3.23 1.72 13.26
C HIS A 41 -3.84 0.44 13.84
N ALA A 42 -5.09 0.53 14.32
CA ALA A 42 -5.77 -0.61 14.91
C ALA A 42 -5.94 -1.76 13.90
N ALA A 43 -6.30 -1.42 12.66
CA ALA A 43 -6.49 -2.42 11.62
C ALA A 43 -5.18 -3.13 11.26
N LEU A 44 -4.10 -2.37 11.08
CA LEU A 44 -2.79 -2.95 10.75
C LEU A 44 -2.26 -3.82 11.90
N GLU A 45 -2.44 -3.38 13.13
CA GLU A 45 -2.00 -4.16 14.29
C GLU A 45 -2.68 -5.53 14.35
N ILE A 46 -3.99 -5.58 14.07
CA ILE A 46 -4.73 -6.83 14.05
C ILE A 46 -4.31 -7.71 12.86
N LEU A 47 -4.26 -7.12 11.67
CA LEU A 47 -3.96 -7.88 10.44
C LEU A 47 -2.52 -8.41 10.42
N ALA A 48 -1.58 -7.68 10.99
CA ALA A 48 -0.18 -8.10 11.01
C ALA A 48 0.05 -9.41 11.78
N ARG A 49 -0.89 -9.81 12.61
CA ARG A 49 -0.81 -11.07 13.36
C ARG A 49 -1.00 -12.29 12.46
N SER A 50 -1.69 -12.13 11.35
CA SER A 50 -2.10 -13.25 10.49
C SER A 50 -1.66 -13.10 9.04
N TYR A 51 -1.29 -11.90 8.60
CA TYR A 51 -1.00 -11.61 7.20
C TYR A 51 0.28 -10.82 7.06
N ARG A 52 0.93 -11.01 5.91
CA ARG A 52 1.99 -10.11 5.46
C ARG A 52 1.33 -8.83 4.95
N LEU A 53 1.80 -7.68 5.41
CA LEU A 53 1.22 -6.40 5.01
C LEU A 53 2.20 -5.65 4.12
N VAL A 54 1.69 -5.17 2.99
CA VAL A 54 2.48 -4.53 1.94
C VAL A 54 1.77 -3.25 1.51
N VAL A 55 2.52 -2.24 1.15
CA VAL A 55 2.00 -1.02 0.54
C VAL A 55 2.39 -0.99 -0.93
N ALA A 56 1.44 -0.71 -1.79
CA ALA A 56 1.66 -0.52 -3.22
C ALA A 56 0.90 0.73 -3.66
N THR A 57 1.61 1.72 -4.17
CA THR A 57 1.03 3.04 -4.42
C THR A 57 1.46 3.61 -5.78
N ASN A 58 0.56 4.41 -6.38
CA ASN A 58 0.86 5.21 -7.58
C ASN A 58 1.55 6.53 -7.25
N ALA A 59 1.85 6.82 -5.99
CA ALA A 59 2.47 8.09 -5.61
C ALA A 59 3.79 8.29 -6.37
N ALA A 60 3.83 9.32 -7.21
CA ALA A 60 4.98 9.58 -8.06
C ALA A 60 6.03 10.47 -7.39
N GLN A 61 5.62 11.23 -6.36
CA GLN A 61 6.50 12.19 -5.69
C GLN A 61 7.26 11.61 -4.51
N SER A 62 7.02 10.34 -4.18
CA SER A 62 7.67 9.68 -3.06
C SER A 62 8.31 8.38 -3.50
N SER A 63 9.55 8.16 -3.08
CA SER A 63 10.19 6.86 -3.20
C SER A 63 9.65 5.90 -2.15
N ALA A 64 9.96 4.62 -2.28
CA ALA A 64 9.58 3.63 -1.26
C ALA A 64 10.15 4.00 0.12
N GLU A 65 11.37 4.49 0.18
CA GLU A 65 11.99 4.94 1.43
C GLU A 65 11.25 6.12 2.04
N GLN A 66 10.82 7.06 1.20
CA GLN A 66 10.06 8.23 1.67
C GLN A 66 8.66 7.84 2.14
N VAL A 67 8.02 6.87 1.49
CA VAL A 67 6.73 6.34 1.95
C VAL A 67 6.89 5.68 3.32
N ARG A 68 7.93 4.87 3.49
CA ARG A 68 8.20 4.25 4.79
C ARG A 68 8.47 5.29 5.87
N ALA A 69 9.25 6.31 5.57
CA ALA A 69 9.53 7.38 6.53
C ALA A 69 8.26 8.13 6.91
N ALA A 70 7.36 8.38 5.97
CA ALA A 70 6.07 9.01 6.26
C ALA A 70 5.21 8.11 7.16
N LEU A 71 5.14 6.81 6.87
CA LEU A 71 4.43 5.84 7.70
C LEU A 71 5.01 5.80 9.12
N ASN A 72 6.32 5.88 9.25
CA ASN A 72 6.97 5.88 10.55
C ASN A 72 6.60 7.11 11.38
N ARG A 73 6.32 8.24 10.74
CA ARG A 73 5.90 9.45 11.45
C ARG A 73 4.58 9.28 12.20
N VAL A 74 3.74 8.36 11.77
CA VAL A 74 2.44 8.08 12.40
C VAL A 74 2.40 6.70 13.06
N GLY A 75 3.53 6.03 13.19
CA GLY A 75 3.64 4.75 13.88
C GLY A 75 3.10 3.55 13.11
N LEU A 76 2.95 3.66 11.78
CA LEU A 76 2.43 2.57 10.96
C LEU A 76 3.51 1.73 10.30
N GLY A 77 4.73 2.28 10.14
CA GLY A 77 5.78 1.63 9.35
C GLY A 77 6.20 0.27 9.89
N GLU A 78 6.12 0.06 11.20
CA GLU A 78 6.54 -1.21 11.81
C GLU A 78 5.68 -2.40 11.39
N PHE A 79 4.44 -2.16 10.94
CA PHE A 79 3.54 -3.23 10.52
C PHE A 79 3.74 -3.62 9.05
N ILE A 80 4.46 -2.82 8.28
CA ILE A 80 4.56 -2.97 6.83
C ILE A 80 5.86 -3.69 6.48
N ASP A 81 5.71 -4.86 5.83
CA ASP A 81 6.82 -5.69 5.40
C ASP A 81 7.61 -5.04 4.27
N SER A 82 6.92 -4.60 3.23
CA SER A 82 7.57 -4.01 2.06
C SER A 82 6.68 -2.95 1.40
N ILE A 83 7.31 -2.08 0.62
CA ILE A 83 6.64 -0.95 -0.03
C ILE A 83 7.09 -0.91 -1.49
N TYR A 84 6.11 -0.79 -2.40
CA TYR A 84 6.36 -0.71 -3.83
C TYR A 84 5.68 0.52 -4.41
N THR A 85 6.42 1.26 -5.21
CA THR A 85 5.92 2.40 -5.97
C THR A 85 5.95 2.08 -7.47
N VAL A 86 5.49 3.01 -8.29
CA VAL A 86 5.59 2.87 -9.74
C VAL A 86 7.05 2.70 -10.20
N HIS A 87 7.99 3.20 -9.42
CA HIS A 87 9.42 3.10 -9.76
C HIS A 87 9.93 1.67 -9.68
N GLU A 88 9.56 0.91 -8.65
CA GLU A 88 9.98 -0.47 -8.50
C GLU A 88 9.23 -1.41 -9.43
N LEU A 89 7.93 -1.18 -9.63
CA LEU A 89 7.09 -2.08 -10.41
C LEU A 89 7.10 -1.79 -11.90
N GLY A 90 7.54 -0.59 -12.31
CA GLY A 90 7.57 -0.20 -13.72
C GLY A 90 6.18 -0.04 -14.34
N ALA A 91 5.13 0.04 -13.53
CA ALA A 91 3.76 0.14 -13.97
C ALA A 91 2.92 0.86 -12.92
N ARG A 92 1.75 1.38 -13.33
CA ARG A 92 0.81 2.07 -12.46
C ARG A 92 -0.48 1.28 -12.36
N LYS A 93 -1.14 1.33 -11.19
CA LYS A 93 -2.52 0.88 -11.09
C LYS A 93 -3.41 1.74 -12.00
N PRO A 94 -4.39 1.21 -12.72
CA PRO A 94 -4.91 -0.17 -12.67
C PRO A 94 -4.31 -1.11 -13.73
N ALA A 95 -3.17 -0.79 -14.34
CA ALA A 95 -2.61 -1.64 -15.39
C ALA A 95 -2.38 -3.07 -14.87
N PRO A 96 -2.71 -4.10 -15.66
CA PRO A 96 -2.50 -5.49 -15.25
C PRO A 96 -1.05 -5.79 -14.90
N GLU A 97 -0.11 -5.12 -15.56
CA GLU A 97 1.32 -5.26 -15.29
C GLU A 97 1.69 -4.88 -13.86
N PHE A 98 0.95 -3.96 -13.24
CA PHE A 98 1.21 -3.56 -11.86
C PHE A 98 1.00 -4.75 -10.91
N HIS A 99 -0.13 -5.42 -11.03
CA HIS A 99 -0.46 -6.56 -10.15
C HIS A 99 0.43 -7.76 -10.43
N GLY A 100 0.73 -8.04 -11.70
CA GLY A 100 1.63 -9.11 -12.08
C GLY A 100 3.04 -8.90 -11.56
N SER A 101 3.58 -7.69 -11.72
CA SER A 101 4.90 -7.33 -11.21
C SER A 101 4.94 -7.41 -9.69
N LEU A 102 3.88 -6.95 -9.02
CA LEU A 102 3.79 -7.01 -7.56
C LEU A 102 3.80 -8.45 -7.07
N ALA A 103 2.96 -9.32 -7.63
CA ALA A 103 2.90 -10.73 -7.24
C ALA A 103 4.25 -11.42 -7.45
N LEU A 104 4.90 -11.14 -8.56
CA LEU A 104 6.22 -11.70 -8.87
C LEU A 104 7.26 -11.27 -7.83
N ARG A 105 7.29 -10.00 -7.47
CA ARG A 105 8.24 -9.49 -6.47
C ARG A 105 7.98 -10.05 -5.08
N LEU A 106 6.72 -10.32 -4.74
CA LEU A 106 6.35 -10.92 -3.48
C LEU A 106 6.58 -12.43 -3.45
N GLY A 107 6.80 -13.05 -4.61
CA GLY A 107 6.93 -14.49 -4.70
C GLY A 107 5.63 -15.22 -4.40
N GLU A 108 4.49 -14.59 -4.68
CA GLU A 108 3.18 -15.12 -4.34
C GLU A 108 2.29 -15.23 -5.56
N ASN A 109 1.31 -16.13 -5.47
CA ASN A 109 0.27 -16.23 -6.47
C ASN A 109 -0.66 -15.02 -6.33
N PRO A 110 -1.07 -14.36 -7.43
CA PRO A 110 -2.01 -13.23 -7.35
C PRO A 110 -3.29 -13.55 -6.57
N SER A 111 -3.75 -14.78 -6.57
CA SER A 111 -4.93 -15.20 -5.81
C SER A 111 -4.72 -15.16 -4.28
N GLY A 112 -3.49 -15.09 -3.81
CA GLY A 112 -3.17 -14.94 -2.39
C GLY A 112 -3.13 -13.50 -1.91
N LEU A 113 -3.41 -12.53 -2.78
CA LEU A 113 -3.34 -11.11 -2.47
C LEU A 113 -4.76 -10.52 -2.32
N VAL A 114 -4.95 -9.72 -1.28
CA VAL A 114 -6.15 -8.89 -1.13
C VAL A 114 -5.69 -7.44 -1.19
N LEU A 115 -6.35 -6.65 -2.03
CA LEU A 115 -6.03 -5.24 -2.22
C LEU A 115 -7.06 -4.37 -1.50
N VAL A 116 -6.56 -3.40 -0.74
CA VAL A 116 -7.37 -2.43 -0.01
C VAL A 116 -6.99 -1.03 -0.47
N GLY A 117 -7.97 -0.27 -0.98
CA GLY A 117 -7.71 1.09 -1.46
C GLY A 117 -8.97 1.92 -1.51
N ASP A 118 -8.79 3.25 -1.69
CA ASP A 118 -9.88 4.21 -1.72
C ASP A 118 -10.38 4.53 -3.13
N GLU A 119 -9.63 4.14 -4.16
CA GLU A 119 -10.00 4.40 -5.55
C GLU A 119 -10.41 3.11 -6.24
N PHE A 120 -11.71 2.96 -6.51
CA PHE A 120 -12.26 1.77 -7.13
C PHE A 120 -11.57 1.44 -8.46
N GLY A 121 -11.38 2.45 -9.32
CA GLY A 121 -10.76 2.24 -10.63
C GLY A 121 -9.32 1.72 -10.53
N ASN A 122 -8.54 2.23 -9.58
CA ASN A 122 -7.14 1.86 -9.44
C ASN A 122 -6.94 0.59 -8.60
N ASP A 123 -7.74 0.41 -7.55
CA ASP A 123 -7.47 -0.62 -6.55
C ASP A 123 -8.32 -1.87 -6.74
N VAL A 124 -9.57 -1.72 -7.20
CA VAL A 124 -10.48 -2.85 -7.39
C VAL A 124 -10.49 -3.32 -8.83
N MET A 125 -10.78 -2.42 -9.77
CA MET A 125 -10.86 -2.79 -11.20
C MET A 125 -9.52 -3.30 -11.72
N GLY A 126 -8.43 -2.72 -11.29
CA GLY A 126 -7.09 -3.12 -11.72
C GLY A 126 -6.68 -4.52 -11.27
N SER A 127 -7.33 -5.07 -10.25
CA SER A 127 -7.00 -6.41 -9.73
C SER A 127 -7.65 -7.53 -10.55
N TYR A 128 -8.58 -7.20 -11.42
CA TYR A 128 -9.19 -8.14 -12.32
C TYR A 128 -8.46 -8.14 -13.67
#